data_6c00fe99bd6ebd76755e817e9e4efc93
#
_entry.id   6c00fe99bd6ebd76755e817e9e4efc93
#
_cell.length_a   1.000
_cell.length_b   1.000
_cell.length_c   1.000
_cell.angle_alpha   90.00
_cell.angle_beta   90.00
_cell.angle_gamma   90.00
#
_symmetry.space_group_name_H-M   'P 1'
#
loop_
_entity.id
_entity.type
_entity.pdbx_description
1 polymer ?
#
loop_
_entity_poly.entity_id
_entity_poly.type
_entity_poly.pdbx_seq_one_letter_code
_entity_poly.pdbx_strand_id
1 'polypeptide(L)'
;MNEAAARKRILVVEDEDNIAVALDYLMTREGYEQKRTATGAGAVEMIRELHPDLVLLDVMLPEVSGYEICQNVRMDPALNDVKILMMTARGSAMERRKGLAMGADGFISKPFELKALRAEVRRILAGEPAPEGDSAGGPGETRHA
;
A
#
# COMPACT_ATOMS: atom_id res chain seq x y z
N MET A 1 25.34 1.84 -15.62
CA MET A 1 24.20 1.85 -15.08
C MET A 1 23.73 0.54 -14.78
N ASN A 2 23.14 0.45 -13.88
CA ASN A 2 22.81 -0.81 -13.39
C ASN A 2 21.34 -0.87 -13.20
N GLU A 3 20.74 -1.76 -13.92
CA GLU A 3 19.33 -1.91 -13.84
C GLU A 3 18.88 -2.27 -12.46
N ALA A 4 19.67 -3.08 -11.77
CA ALA A 4 19.31 -3.49 -10.43
C ALA A 4 19.27 -2.31 -9.48
N ALA A 5 20.13 -1.32 -9.71
CA ALA A 5 20.17 -0.15 -8.85
C ALA A 5 18.90 0.68 -9.00
N ALA A 6 18.21 0.55 -10.12
CA ALA A 6 16.99 1.29 -10.36
C ALA A 6 15.75 0.54 -9.93
N ARG A 7 15.92 -0.68 -9.41
CA ARG A 7 14.79 -1.50 -9.02
C ARG A 7 14.08 -0.92 -7.80
N LYS A 8 12.76 -0.81 -7.88
CA LYS A 8 11.99 -0.31 -6.76
C LYS A 8 11.87 -1.35 -5.67
N ARG A 9 11.81 -0.90 -4.43
CA ARG A 9 11.70 -1.77 -3.27
C ARG A 9 10.30 -1.68 -2.69
N ILE A 10 9.71 -2.85 -2.45
CA ILE A 10 8.37 -2.96 -1.90
C ILE A 10 8.45 -3.70 -0.58
N LEU A 11 7.86 -3.15 0.46
CA LEU A 11 7.70 -3.86 1.72
C LEU A 11 6.24 -4.27 1.87
N VAL A 12 6.00 -5.55 2.12
CA VAL A 12 4.66 -6.08 2.32
C VAL A 12 4.46 -6.31 3.80
N VAL A 13 3.42 -5.70 4.38
CA VAL A 13 3.05 -5.89 5.78
C VAL A 13 1.71 -6.60 5.77
N GLU A 14 1.74 -7.91 5.89
CA GLU A 14 0.58 -8.76 5.70
C GLU A 14 0.74 -10.03 6.52
N ASP A 15 -0.21 -10.33 7.40
CA ASP A 15 -0.11 -11.48 8.27
C ASP A 15 -0.63 -12.78 7.66
N GLU A 16 -1.44 -12.70 6.60
CA GLU A 16 -1.97 -13.90 5.96
C GLU A 16 -0.97 -14.42 4.92
N ASP A 17 -0.48 -15.64 5.14
CA ASP A 17 0.55 -16.19 4.27
C ASP A 17 0.09 -16.33 2.82
N ASN A 18 -1.16 -16.74 2.61
CA ASN A 18 -1.67 -16.91 1.25
C ASN A 18 -1.62 -15.60 0.47
N ILE A 19 -2.00 -14.52 1.11
CA ILE A 19 -1.99 -13.23 0.45
C ILE A 19 -0.55 -12.77 0.22
N ALA A 20 0.30 -12.97 1.23
CA ALA A 20 1.69 -12.57 1.11
C ALA A 20 2.39 -13.30 -0.04
N VAL A 21 2.10 -14.58 -0.23
CA VAL A 21 2.68 -15.35 -1.33
C VAL A 21 2.24 -14.78 -2.67
N ALA A 22 0.95 -14.45 -2.79
CA ALA A 22 0.44 -13.89 -4.04
C ALA A 22 1.08 -12.53 -4.33
N LEU A 23 1.26 -11.72 -3.30
CA LEU A 23 1.88 -10.40 -3.47
C LEU A 23 3.34 -10.55 -3.87
N ASP A 24 4.05 -11.49 -3.24
CA ASP A 24 5.44 -11.73 -3.58
C ASP A 24 5.57 -12.12 -5.05
N TYR A 25 4.73 -13.04 -5.48
CA TYR A 25 4.74 -13.49 -6.85
C TYR A 25 4.52 -12.31 -7.82
N LEU A 26 3.51 -11.51 -7.55
CA LEU A 26 3.19 -10.40 -8.43
C LEU A 26 4.30 -9.35 -8.44
N MET A 27 4.79 -8.97 -7.27
CA MET A 27 5.81 -7.92 -7.20
C MET A 27 7.10 -8.38 -7.87
N THR A 28 7.46 -9.64 -7.68
CA THR A 28 8.66 -10.17 -8.29
C THR A 28 8.52 -10.18 -9.82
N ARG A 29 7.35 -10.58 -10.32
CA ARG A 29 7.14 -10.59 -11.76
C ARG A 29 7.18 -9.19 -12.36
N GLU A 30 6.80 -8.19 -11.58
CA GLU A 30 6.85 -6.81 -12.06
C GLU A 30 8.25 -6.24 -12.00
N GLY A 31 9.20 -6.98 -11.47
CA GLY A 31 10.58 -6.53 -11.42
C GLY A 31 10.94 -5.75 -10.18
N TYR A 32 10.10 -5.79 -9.16
CA TYR A 32 10.38 -5.10 -7.91
C TYR A 32 11.13 -6.01 -6.94
N GLU A 33 11.91 -5.39 -6.07
CA GLU A 33 12.55 -6.09 -4.97
C GLU A 33 11.56 -6.10 -3.82
N GLN A 34 11.27 -7.28 -3.25
CA GLN A 34 10.20 -7.41 -2.27
C GLN A 34 10.70 -8.01 -0.97
N LYS A 35 10.23 -7.44 0.15
CA LYS A 35 10.42 -8.03 1.47
C LYS A 35 9.08 -8.04 2.16
N ARG A 36 8.95 -8.91 3.16
CA ARG A 36 7.69 -9.07 3.86
C ARG A 36 7.90 -9.14 5.36
N THR A 37 6.98 -8.53 6.11
CA THR A 37 6.85 -8.81 7.53
C THR A 37 5.41 -9.22 7.79
N ALA A 38 5.24 -10.20 8.69
CA ALA A 38 3.93 -10.74 9.00
C ALA A 38 3.23 -10.00 10.12
N THR A 39 3.92 -9.08 10.79
CA THR A 39 3.34 -8.38 11.94
C THR A 39 3.51 -6.89 11.78
N GLY A 40 2.62 -6.14 12.44
CA GLY A 40 2.74 -4.70 12.47
C GLY A 40 3.78 -4.23 13.46
N ALA A 41 4.08 -5.07 14.46
CA ALA A 41 5.09 -4.72 15.45
C ALA A 41 6.44 -4.63 14.74
N GLY A 42 7.11 -3.53 14.89
CA GLY A 42 8.40 -3.36 14.22
C GLY A 42 8.31 -2.93 12.78
N ALA A 43 7.10 -2.80 12.23
CA ALA A 43 6.98 -2.42 10.83
C ALA A 43 7.55 -1.02 10.58
N VAL A 44 7.30 -0.09 11.48
CA VAL A 44 7.82 1.27 11.30
C VAL A 44 9.34 1.27 11.31
N GLU A 45 9.95 0.48 12.22
CA GLU A 45 11.39 0.37 12.26
C GLU A 45 11.94 -0.20 10.97
N MET A 46 11.27 -1.21 10.45
CA MET A 46 11.68 -1.84 9.20
C MET A 46 11.59 -0.85 8.04
N ILE A 47 10.55 -0.04 8.04
CA ILE A 47 10.39 0.99 7.02
C ILE A 47 11.53 1.99 7.11
N ARG A 48 11.91 2.37 8.32
CA ARG A 48 13.04 3.29 8.48
C ARG A 48 14.34 2.69 7.98
N GLU A 49 14.56 1.42 8.26
CA GLU A 49 15.80 0.77 7.83
C GLU A 49 15.86 0.55 6.34
N LEU A 50 14.77 0.07 5.76
CA LEU A 50 14.74 -0.28 4.35
C LEU A 50 14.47 0.91 3.45
N HIS A 51 13.75 1.89 3.96
CA HIS A 51 13.30 3.03 3.17
C HIS A 51 12.71 2.56 1.84
N PRO A 52 11.65 1.74 1.87
CA PRO A 52 11.09 1.21 0.64
C PRO A 52 10.42 2.30 -0.17
N ASP A 53 10.29 2.07 -1.46
CA ASP A 53 9.56 2.99 -2.31
C ASP A 53 8.07 2.90 -2.08
N LEU A 54 7.59 1.70 -1.71
CA LEU A 54 6.17 1.48 -1.47
C LEU A 54 5.98 0.45 -0.38
N VAL A 55 5.00 0.68 0.49
CA VAL A 55 4.58 -0.27 1.51
C VAL A 55 3.18 -0.73 1.16
N LEU A 56 2.99 -2.05 0.98
CA LEU A 56 1.67 -2.65 0.87
C LEU A 56 1.26 -3.01 2.28
N LEU A 57 0.24 -2.36 2.79
CA LEU A 57 -0.03 -2.35 4.22
C LEU A 57 -1.45 -2.82 4.51
N ASP A 58 -1.56 -4.00 5.14
CA ASP A 58 -2.85 -4.51 5.57
C ASP A 58 -3.34 -3.65 6.74
N VAL A 59 -4.59 -3.22 6.66
CA VAL A 59 -5.18 -2.43 7.73
C VAL A 59 -5.49 -3.28 8.94
N MET A 60 -5.92 -4.53 8.72
CA MET A 60 -6.42 -5.40 9.79
C MET A 60 -5.34 -6.33 10.33
N LEU A 61 -4.26 -5.76 10.81
CA LEU A 61 -3.19 -6.55 11.40
C LEU A 61 -3.48 -6.80 12.87
N PRO A 62 -2.99 -7.93 13.42
CA PRO A 62 -3.06 -8.12 14.87
C PRO A 62 -2.12 -7.14 15.56
N GLU A 63 -2.45 -6.77 16.78
CA GLU A 63 -1.63 -5.94 17.65
C GLU A 63 -1.55 -4.48 17.23
N VAL A 64 -1.10 -4.19 16.00
CA VAL A 64 -0.92 -2.82 15.56
C VAL A 64 -1.67 -2.64 14.25
N SER A 65 -2.60 -1.71 14.23
CA SER A 65 -3.42 -1.46 13.04
C SER A 65 -2.58 -0.83 11.93
N GLY A 66 -2.94 -1.15 10.68
CA GLY A 66 -2.28 -0.50 9.56
C GLY A 66 -2.47 1.01 9.56
N TYR A 67 -3.59 1.49 10.07
CA TYR A 67 -3.81 2.93 10.20
C TYR A 67 -2.76 3.56 11.11
N GLU A 68 -2.47 2.89 12.21
CA GLU A 68 -1.49 3.39 13.16
C GLU A 68 -0.10 3.43 12.54
N ILE A 69 0.24 2.40 11.80
CA ILE A 69 1.53 2.35 11.12
C ILE A 69 1.64 3.50 10.12
N CYS A 70 0.59 3.72 9.34
CA CYS A 70 0.58 4.81 8.36
C CYS A 70 0.77 6.16 9.05
N GLN A 71 0.07 6.36 10.15
CA GLN A 71 0.16 7.60 10.90
C GLN A 71 1.59 7.83 11.38
N ASN A 72 2.21 6.80 11.92
CA ASN A 72 3.58 6.92 12.43
C ASN A 72 4.57 7.23 11.31
N VAL A 73 4.37 6.62 10.15
CA VAL A 73 5.25 6.90 9.02
C VAL A 73 5.09 8.35 8.58
N ARG A 74 3.87 8.85 8.54
CA ARG A 74 3.62 10.22 8.09
C ARG A 74 4.09 11.26 9.09
N MET A 75 4.28 10.88 10.35
CA MET A 75 4.80 11.79 11.34
C MET A 75 6.32 11.92 11.28
N ASP A 76 6.97 11.09 10.52
CA ASP A 76 8.43 11.11 10.40
C ASP A 76 8.81 11.79 9.09
N PRO A 77 9.36 13.02 9.13
CA PRO A 77 9.69 13.73 7.89
C PRO A 77 10.68 12.97 7.01
N ALA A 78 11.52 12.13 7.60
CA ALA A 78 12.48 11.36 6.80
C ALA A 78 11.80 10.33 5.91
N LEU A 79 10.54 10.02 6.17
CA LEU A 79 9.80 9.02 5.42
C LEU A 79 8.71 9.62 4.54
N ASN A 80 8.79 10.92 4.28
CA ASN A 80 7.77 11.59 3.49
C ASN A 80 7.60 11.01 2.08
N ASP A 81 8.67 10.48 1.54
CA ASP A 81 8.64 9.95 0.17
C ASP A 81 8.26 8.48 0.09
N VAL A 82 8.06 7.81 1.22
CA VAL A 82 7.62 6.43 1.23
C VAL A 82 6.14 6.41 0.87
N LYS A 83 5.78 5.66 -0.17
CA LYS A 83 4.39 5.54 -0.58
C LYS A 83 3.71 4.41 0.18
N ILE A 84 2.41 4.53 0.40
CA ILE A 84 1.65 3.53 1.15
C ILE A 84 0.38 3.18 0.38
N LEU A 85 0.20 1.88 0.13
CA LEU A 85 -1.04 1.35 -0.42
C LEU A 85 -1.69 0.48 0.64
N MET A 86 -2.83 0.90 1.15
CA MET A 86 -3.54 0.14 2.17
C MET A 86 -4.41 -0.93 1.55
N MET A 87 -4.47 -2.07 2.22
CA MET A 87 -5.28 -3.21 1.81
C MET A 87 -6.18 -3.60 2.96
N THR A 88 -7.45 -3.88 2.69
CA THR A 88 -8.35 -4.28 3.75
C THR A 88 -9.54 -5.06 3.22
N ALA A 89 -10.08 -5.96 4.05
CA ALA A 89 -11.32 -6.63 3.75
C ALA A 89 -12.52 -5.71 3.95
N ARG A 90 -12.30 -4.55 4.56
CA ARG A 90 -13.36 -3.57 4.78
C ARG A 90 -13.18 -2.38 3.86
N GLY A 91 -13.55 -2.57 2.60
CA GLY A 91 -13.28 -1.58 1.59
C GLY A 91 -14.39 -0.59 1.35
N SER A 92 -15.16 -0.22 2.37
CA SER A 92 -16.22 0.77 2.20
C SER A 92 -15.64 2.13 1.81
N ALA A 93 -16.50 2.97 1.26
CA ALA A 93 -16.07 4.32 0.89
C ALA A 93 -15.55 5.10 2.09
N MET A 94 -16.17 4.86 3.25
CA MET A 94 -15.73 5.53 4.46
C MET A 94 -14.34 5.08 4.89
N GLU A 95 -14.07 3.77 4.83
CA GLU A 95 -12.76 3.25 5.18
C GLU A 95 -11.70 3.77 4.22
N ARG A 96 -12.06 3.84 2.95
CA ARG A 96 -11.14 4.36 1.94
C ARG A 96 -10.79 5.81 2.22
N ARG A 97 -11.80 6.63 2.50
CA ARG A 97 -11.56 8.04 2.79
C ARG A 97 -10.70 8.20 4.04
N LYS A 98 -10.95 7.36 5.04
CA LYS A 98 -10.18 7.40 6.27
C LYS A 98 -8.70 7.11 5.99
N GLY A 99 -8.43 6.06 5.22
CA GLY A 99 -7.05 5.71 4.90
C GLY A 99 -6.34 6.82 4.13
N LEU A 100 -7.01 7.38 3.14
CA LEU A 100 -6.39 8.43 2.36
C LEU A 100 -6.18 9.69 3.19
N ALA A 101 -7.11 10.00 4.09
CA ALA A 101 -6.97 11.15 4.97
C ALA A 101 -5.81 10.99 5.94
N MET A 102 -5.46 9.76 6.27
CA MET A 102 -4.35 9.50 7.17
C MET A 102 -3.01 9.48 6.45
N GLY A 103 -3.00 9.69 5.14
CA GLY A 103 -1.76 9.82 4.41
C GLY A 103 -1.42 8.66 3.49
N ALA A 104 -2.34 7.72 3.28
CA ALA A 104 -2.10 6.66 2.31
C ALA A 104 -2.18 7.22 0.90
N ASP A 105 -1.41 6.63 0.00
CA ASP A 105 -1.41 7.04 -1.39
C ASP A 105 -2.40 6.24 -2.21
N GLY A 106 -2.90 5.16 -1.67
CA GLY A 106 -3.91 4.36 -2.33
C GLY A 106 -4.57 3.42 -1.35
N PHE A 107 -5.62 2.76 -1.81
CA PHE A 107 -6.43 1.91 -0.97
C PHE A 107 -7.10 0.87 -1.86
N ILE A 108 -6.98 -0.40 -1.50
CA ILE A 108 -7.57 -1.46 -2.29
C ILE A 108 -8.28 -2.45 -1.38
N SER A 109 -9.44 -2.94 -1.80
CA SER A 109 -10.25 -3.86 -1.02
C SER A 109 -9.88 -5.30 -1.31
N LYS A 110 -9.91 -6.14 -0.27
CA LYS A 110 -9.76 -7.58 -0.42
C LYS A 110 -11.13 -8.20 -0.55
N PRO A 111 -11.30 -9.20 -1.36
CA PRO A 111 -10.31 -9.76 -2.27
C PRO A 111 -10.12 -8.85 -3.47
N PHE A 112 -8.90 -8.75 -3.93
CA PHE A 112 -8.60 -7.91 -5.09
C PHE A 112 -8.12 -8.78 -6.24
N GLU A 113 -8.29 -8.26 -7.44
CA GLU A 113 -7.72 -8.90 -8.60
C GLU A 113 -6.28 -8.46 -8.75
N LEU A 114 -5.42 -9.38 -9.13
CA LEU A 114 -4.02 -9.04 -9.28
C LEU A 114 -3.80 -7.94 -10.31
N LYS A 115 -4.64 -7.92 -11.34
CA LYS A 115 -4.56 -6.89 -12.34
C LYS A 115 -4.82 -5.50 -11.75
N ALA A 116 -5.82 -5.41 -10.88
CA ALA A 116 -6.17 -4.14 -10.25
C ALA A 116 -5.06 -3.69 -9.30
N LEU A 117 -4.51 -4.64 -8.56
CA LEU A 117 -3.42 -4.32 -7.65
C LEU A 117 -2.20 -3.84 -8.42
N ARG A 118 -1.88 -4.51 -9.51
CA ARG A 118 -0.72 -4.12 -10.31
C ARG A 118 -0.88 -2.70 -10.83
N ALA A 119 -2.08 -2.36 -11.29
CA ALA A 119 -2.33 -1.02 -11.81
C ALA A 119 -2.14 0.04 -10.72
N GLU A 120 -2.65 -0.24 -9.52
CA GLU A 120 -2.50 0.70 -8.42
C GLU A 120 -1.03 0.88 -8.04
N VAL A 121 -0.29 -0.21 -7.96
CA VAL A 121 1.12 -0.13 -7.60
C VAL A 121 1.87 0.72 -8.63
N ARG A 122 1.61 0.49 -9.91
CA ARG A 122 2.28 1.26 -10.95
C ARG A 122 1.93 2.73 -10.88
N ARG A 123 0.65 3.03 -10.66
CA ARG A 123 0.20 4.42 -10.55
C ARG A 123 0.92 5.14 -9.42
N ILE A 124 0.96 4.49 -8.25
CA ILE A 124 1.55 5.11 -7.07
C ILE A 124 3.05 5.30 -7.25
N LEU A 125 3.74 4.30 -7.77
CA LEU A 125 5.18 4.40 -7.96
C LEU A 125 5.54 5.43 -9.03
N ALA A 126 4.63 5.67 -9.96
CA ALA A 126 4.86 6.70 -10.98
C ALA A 126 4.55 8.10 -10.47
N GLY A 127 4.00 8.20 -9.26
CA GLY A 127 3.66 9.49 -8.70
C GLY A 127 2.39 10.11 -9.27
N GLU A 128 1.55 9.30 -9.91
CA GLU A 128 0.33 9.81 -10.50
C GLU A 128 -0.77 9.96 -9.47
N PRO A 129 -1.60 10.97 -9.60
CA PRO A 129 -2.68 11.16 -8.63
C PRO A 129 -3.75 10.09 -8.79
N ALA A 130 -4.54 9.90 -7.74
CA ALA A 130 -5.63 8.96 -7.78
C ALA A 130 -6.63 9.37 -8.85
N PRO A 131 -7.29 8.39 -9.51
CA PRO A 131 -8.32 8.71 -10.47
C PRO A 131 -9.45 9.49 -9.82
N GLU A 132 -10.01 10.44 -10.56
CA GLU A 132 -11.05 11.27 -10.03
C GLU A 132 -12.28 10.50 -9.60
N GLY A 133 -12.61 9.47 -10.34
CA GLY A 133 -13.75 8.65 -9.99
C GLY A 133 -13.63 8.07 -8.60
N ASP A 134 -12.41 7.75 -8.20
CA ASP A 134 -12.18 7.23 -6.86
C ASP A 134 -12.44 8.28 -5.81
N SER A 135 -12.00 9.47 -6.06
CA SER A 135 -12.16 10.50 -5.06
C SER A 135 -13.63 10.84 -4.89
N ALA A 136 -14.40 10.74 -5.95
CA ALA A 136 -15.81 11.01 -5.87
C ALA A 136 -16.52 9.91 -5.10
N GLY A 137 -15.94 8.83 -5.12
CA GLY A 137 -16.56 7.75 -4.42
C GLY A 137 -17.77 7.33 -5.09
N GLY A 138 -17.39 7.82 -5.46
CA GLY A 138 -17.91 7.72 -5.68
C GLY A 138 -18.55 7.90 -5.90
N PRO A 139 -18.88 7.85 -6.12
CA PRO A 139 -19.59 7.95 -6.46
C PRO A 139 -20.04 7.82 -6.78
N GLY A 140 -19.82 7.50 -6.90
CA GLY A 140 -20.26 7.30 -7.19
C GLY A 140 -20.60 7.41 -7.32
N GLU A 141 -20.38 7.37 -7.34
CA GLU A 141 -20.73 7.54 -7.51
C GLU A 141 -21.12 8.08 -7.92
N THR A 142 -21.12 8.13 -8.32
CA THR A 142 -21.45 8.50 -8.76
C THR A 142 -21.75 8.95 -9.53
N ARG A 143 -21.73 9.25 -9.94
CA ARG A 143 -21.99 9.54 -10.59
C ARG A 143 -22.42 9.48 -11.14
N HIS A 144 -22.31 9.09 -11.27
CA HIS A 144 -22.70 8.90 -11.59
C HIS A 144 -23.12 9.09 -11.63
N ALA A 145 -22.94 9.34 -11.61
CA ALA A 145 -23.31 9.32 -11.58
C ALA A 145 -23.58 9.37 -11.55
#